data_9eda6faaef5dfd3ea9bcc9ca664022fa
#
_entry.id   9eda6faaef5dfd3ea9bcc9ca664022fa
#
_cell.length_a   1.000
_cell.length_b   1.000
_cell.length_c   1.000
_cell.angle_alpha   90.00
_cell.angle_beta   90.00
_cell.angle_gamma   90.00
#
_symmetry.space_group_name_H-M   'P 1'
#
loop_
_entity.id
_entity.type
_entity.pdbx_description
1 polymer ?
#
loop_
_entity_poly.entity_id
_entity_poly.type
_entity_poly.pdbx_seq_one_letter_code
_entity_poly.pdbx_strand_id
1 'polypeptide(L)'
;MTKAGQLITDGDAVWILDDVRDGARVGDIILRPTLRDGYIKANGATVKASEYPRLLTWVQESNMTVTAEQYAQDCSKYVYDSAQDKLTLPNMTGRVLQGGENVKSVEAGLPNITGRLGEPLLYHTDDKKYGGSGSAEQTQPDGAFVKTSTSVRHVNGDTGSNYMTNTGINFDASISNPIYGRSNTVQPPALTMIAQIKY
;
A
#
# COMPACT_ATOMS: atom_id res chain seq x y z
N MET A 1 -34.03 -28.57 8.16
CA MET A 1 -32.79 -27.90 7.69
C MET A 1 -31.63 -28.44 8.51
N THR A 2 -30.63 -28.99 7.86
CA THR A 2 -29.40 -29.50 8.48
C THR A 2 -28.53 -28.28 8.90
N LYS A 3 -28.03 -28.29 10.13
CA LYS A 3 -27.23 -27.18 10.68
C LYS A 3 -25.75 -27.44 10.43
N ALA A 4 -24.95 -26.40 10.19
CA ALA A 4 -23.49 -26.49 10.15
C ALA A 4 -22.97 -27.11 11.47
N GLY A 5 -21.97 -27.98 11.37
CA GLY A 5 -21.44 -28.75 12.50
C GLY A 5 -22.25 -30.00 12.89
N GLN A 6 -23.32 -30.32 12.16
CA GLN A 6 -24.05 -31.56 12.39
C GLN A 6 -23.21 -32.75 11.98
N LEU A 7 -23.06 -33.71 12.87
CA LEU A 7 -22.46 -35.01 12.57
C LEU A 7 -23.43 -35.83 11.70
N ILE A 8 -22.94 -36.33 10.58
CA ILE A 8 -23.61 -37.26 9.73
C ILE A 8 -22.80 -38.58 9.72
N THR A 9 -23.43 -39.69 10.08
CA THR A 9 -22.81 -41.01 10.04
C THR A 9 -23.29 -41.76 8.83
N ASP A 10 -22.34 -42.35 8.08
CA ASP A 10 -22.61 -43.29 6.99
C ASP A 10 -21.71 -44.51 7.13
N GLY A 11 -22.26 -45.58 7.66
CA GLY A 11 -21.47 -46.76 8.07
C GLY A 11 -20.46 -46.40 9.15
N ASP A 12 -19.17 -46.71 8.92
CA ASP A 12 -18.05 -46.41 9.84
C ASP A 12 -17.49 -45.00 9.65
N ALA A 13 -17.98 -44.24 8.67
CA ALA A 13 -17.52 -42.87 8.41
C ALA A 13 -18.35 -41.86 9.15
N VAL A 14 -17.67 -40.90 9.80
CA VAL A 14 -18.29 -39.75 10.48
C VAL A 14 -17.93 -38.49 9.70
N TRP A 15 -18.96 -37.81 9.23
CA TRP A 15 -18.79 -36.55 8.49
C TRP A 15 -19.30 -35.38 9.32
N ILE A 16 -18.59 -34.28 9.30
CA ILE A 16 -19.08 -33.01 9.85
C ILE A 16 -19.64 -32.21 8.68
N LEU A 17 -20.94 -31.88 8.76
CA LEU A 17 -21.53 -31.00 7.75
C LEU A 17 -20.97 -29.60 7.90
N ASP A 18 -20.22 -29.16 6.93
CA ASP A 18 -19.84 -27.75 6.79
C ASP A 18 -21.04 -26.92 6.34
N ASP A 19 -21.00 -25.60 6.58
CA ASP A 19 -22.06 -24.72 6.13
C ASP A 19 -22.01 -24.60 4.59
N VAL A 20 -22.68 -25.50 3.92
CA VAL A 20 -22.71 -25.58 2.44
C VAL A 20 -23.51 -24.44 1.80
N ARG A 21 -24.16 -23.58 2.59
CA ARG A 21 -25.02 -22.51 2.04
C ARG A 21 -24.25 -21.41 1.34
N ASP A 22 -22.98 -21.23 1.64
CA ASP A 22 -22.15 -20.18 1.05
C ASP A 22 -20.95 -20.71 0.24
N GLY A 23 -20.78 -22.04 0.20
CA GLY A 23 -19.70 -22.71 -0.52
C GLY A 23 -18.29 -22.45 0.07
N ALA A 24 -18.19 -21.75 1.20
CA ALA A 24 -16.91 -21.44 1.83
C ALA A 24 -16.45 -22.54 2.77
N ARG A 25 -15.15 -22.80 2.80
CA ARG A 25 -14.51 -23.75 3.71
C ARG A 25 -13.82 -22.98 4.85
N VAL A 26 -13.51 -23.68 5.93
CA VAL A 26 -12.72 -23.11 7.03
C VAL A 26 -11.38 -22.60 6.48
N GLY A 27 -11.01 -21.37 6.83
CA GLY A 27 -9.82 -20.69 6.32
C GLY A 27 -10.04 -19.83 5.08
N ASP A 28 -11.15 -20.02 4.35
CA ASP A 28 -11.46 -19.15 3.21
C ASP A 28 -11.67 -17.69 3.64
N ILE A 29 -11.15 -16.79 2.82
CA ILE A 29 -11.25 -15.35 3.05
C ILE A 29 -12.22 -14.76 2.04
N ILE A 30 -13.19 -14.00 2.54
CA ILE A 30 -14.16 -13.27 1.72
C ILE A 30 -14.16 -11.79 2.08
N LEU A 31 -14.56 -10.97 1.12
CA LEU A 31 -14.77 -9.53 1.28
C LEU A 31 -16.26 -9.22 1.29
N ARG A 32 -16.76 -8.60 2.37
CA ARG A 32 -18.18 -8.25 2.50
C ARG A 32 -18.33 -6.88 3.16
N PRO A 33 -19.43 -6.15 2.90
CA PRO A 33 -19.70 -4.87 3.55
C PRO A 33 -20.00 -5.00 5.05
N THR A 34 -20.49 -6.16 5.49
CA THR A 34 -20.82 -6.46 6.89
C THR A 34 -20.18 -7.79 7.32
N LEU A 35 -19.91 -7.92 8.64
CA LEU A 35 -19.45 -9.18 9.21
C LEU A 35 -20.58 -10.21 9.14
N ARG A 36 -20.26 -11.41 8.68
CA ARG A 36 -21.19 -12.50 8.52
C ARG A 36 -21.06 -13.50 9.67
N ASP A 37 -22.16 -14.15 10.06
CA ASP A 37 -22.14 -15.23 11.04
C ASP A 37 -21.26 -16.39 10.54
N GLY A 38 -20.46 -16.96 11.44
CA GLY A 38 -19.47 -18.00 11.11
C GLY A 38 -18.18 -17.45 10.48
N TYR A 39 -17.97 -16.12 10.56
CA TYR A 39 -16.75 -15.47 10.10
C TYR A 39 -16.17 -14.54 11.15
N ILE A 40 -14.84 -14.39 11.12
CA ILE A 40 -14.07 -13.47 11.97
C ILE A 40 -13.29 -12.49 11.09
N LYS A 41 -13.09 -11.25 11.57
CA LYS A 41 -12.35 -10.23 10.82
C LYS A 41 -10.88 -10.59 10.67
N ALA A 42 -10.33 -10.45 9.48
CA ALA A 42 -8.89 -10.57 9.19
C ALA A 42 -8.18 -9.23 9.44
N ASN A 43 -8.14 -8.78 10.69
CA ASN A 43 -7.64 -7.46 11.07
C ASN A 43 -6.44 -7.49 12.03
N GLY A 44 -5.77 -8.63 12.15
CA GLY A 44 -4.64 -8.80 13.05
C GLY A 44 -5.01 -8.95 14.54
N ALA A 45 -6.30 -9.11 14.86
CA ALA A 45 -6.71 -9.31 16.24
C ALA A 45 -6.19 -10.65 16.78
N THR A 46 -5.91 -10.68 18.09
CA THR A 46 -5.60 -11.89 18.81
C THR A 46 -6.85 -12.38 19.54
N VAL A 47 -7.21 -13.63 19.30
CA VAL A 47 -8.39 -14.29 19.87
C VAL A 47 -7.97 -15.52 20.67
N LYS A 48 -8.88 -16.08 21.46
CA LYS A 48 -8.63 -17.38 22.12
C LYS A 48 -8.73 -18.49 21.08
N ALA A 49 -7.68 -19.29 20.97
CA ALA A 49 -7.62 -20.37 20.00
C ALA A 49 -8.70 -21.43 20.26
N SER A 50 -8.99 -21.72 21.54
CA SER A 50 -10.03 -22.66 21.98
C SER A 50 -11.45 -22.28 21.55
N GLU A 51 -11.73 -21.01 21.28
CA GLU A 51 -13.02 -20.55 20.76
C GLU A 51 -13.20 -20.86 19.27
N TYR A 52 -12.10 -21.15 18.54
CA TYR A 52 -12.08 -21.40 17.10
C TYR A 52 -11.36 -22.71 16.74
N PRO A 53 -11.76 -23.86 17.30
CA PRO A 53 -10.99 -25.12 17.19
C PRO A 53 -10.84 -25.59 15.74
N ARG A 54 -11.87 -25.40 14.90
CA ARG A 54 -11.80 -25.80 13.48
C ARG A 54 -10.81 -24.93 12.69
N LEU A 55 -10.81 -23.62 12.94
CA LEU A 55 -9.86 -22.71 12.34
C LEU A 55 -8.44 -23.05 12.79
N LEU A 56 -8.23 -23.32 14.08
CA LEU A 56 -6.92 -23.70 14.61
C LEU A 56 -6.39 -24.97 13.95
N THR A 57 -7.22 -26.01 13.83
CA THR A 57 -6.85 -27.26 13.15
C THR A 57 -6.43 -26.98 11.70
N TRP A 58 -7.25 -26.23 10.98
CA TRP A 58 -6.95 -25.87 9.57
C TRP A 58 -5.64 -25.08 9.45
N VAL A 59 -5.40 -24.09 10.33
CA VAL A 59 -4.17 -23.27 10.33
C VAL A 59 -2.92 -24.13 10.52
N GLN A 60 -3.01 -25.13 11.39
CA GLN A 60 -1.89 -26.06 11.66
C GLN A 60 -1.67 -27.03 10.49
N GLU A 61 -2.73 -27.64 9.97
CA GLU A 61 -2.68 -28.58 8.85
C GLU A 61 -2.20 -27.91 7.54
N SER A 62 -2.58 -26.66 7.34
CA SER A 62 -2.20 -25.88 6.15
C SER A 62 -0.85 -25.19 6.24
N ASN A 63 -0.08 -25.39 7.32
CA ASN A 63 1.21 -24.72 7.59
C ASN A 63 1.11 -23.18 7.49
N MET A 64 0.00 -22.62 7.99
CA MET A 64 -0.24 -21.17 7.98
C MET A 64 0.23 -20.48 9.26
N THR A 65 0.97 -21.15 10.12
CA THR A 65 1.55 -20.60 11.35
C THR A 65 2.95 -20.03 11.10
N VAL A 66 3.25 -18.91 11.77
CA VAL A 66 4.56 -18.26 11.79
C VAL A 66 4.90 -17.81 13.21
N THR A 67 6.17 -17.43 13.45
CA THR A 67 6.55 -16.81 14.73
C THR A 67 6.08 -15.37 14.81
N ALA A 68 6.07 -14.78 16.02
CA ALA A 68 5.70 -13.37 16.21
C ALA A 68 6.64 -12.42 15.45
N GLU A 69 7.95 -12.76 15.39
CA GLU A 69 8.95 -11.97 14.66
C GLU A 69 8.71 -12.03 13.14
N GLN A 70 8.36 -13.19 12.61
CA GLN A 70 8.02 -13.35 11.20
C GLN A 70 6.71 -12.63 10.87
N TYR A 71 5.73 -12.68 11.77
CA TYR A 71 4.46 -11.97 11.59
C TYR A 71 4.63 -10.45 11.57
N ALA A 72 5.58 -9.90 12.33
CA ALA A 72 5.88 -8.47 12.31
C ALA A 72 6.38 -7.99 10.92
N GLN A 73 7.00 -8.88 10.16
CA GLN A 73 7.48 -8.60 8.80
C GLN A 73 6.43 -8.97 7.74
N ASP A 74 5.68 -10.05 7.97
CA ASP A 74 4.65 -10.55 7.05
C ASP A 74 3.41 -10.98 7.82
N CYS A 75 2.45 -10.09 7.94
CA CYS A 75 1.20 -10.29 8.66
C CYS A 75 0.13 -11.08 7.87
N SER A 76 0.51 -11.81 6.84
CA SER A 76 -0.42 -12.58 5.99
C SER A 76 -0.82 -13.95 6.57
N LYS A 77 -0.12 -14.41 7.61
CA LYS A 77 -0.31 -15.71 8.26
C LYS A 77 -0.75 -15.56 9.72
N TYR A 78 -0.78 -16.64 10.44
CA TYR A 78 -1.26 -16.71 11.83
C TYR A 78 -0.10 -16.89 12.81
N VAL A 79 -0.22 -16.34 14.03
CA VAL A 79 0.64 -16.71 15.15
C VAL A 79 -0.16 -17.49 16.16
N TYR A 80 0.28 -18.71 16.50
CA TYR A 80 -0.35 -19.53 17.53
C TYR A 80 0.55 -19.67 18.73
N ASP A 81 0.06 -19.25 19.88
CA ASP A 81 0.69 -19.44 21.20
C ASP A 81 -0.12 -20.45 22.00
N SER A 82 0.35 -21.68 22.03
CA SER A 82 -0.31 -22.77 22.75
C SER A 82 -0.27 -22.59 24.28
N ALA A 83 0.74 -21.89 24.81
CA ALA A 83 0.89 -21.69 26.25
C ALA A 83 -0.13 -20.67 26.79
N GLN A 84 -0.54 -19.72 25.96
CA GLN A 84 -1.51 -18.67 26.32
C GLN A 84 -2.88 -18.85 25.67
N ASP A 85 -3.11 -19.94 24.94
CA ASP A 85 -4.35 -20.17 24.15
C ASP A 85 -4.68 -18.99 23.23
N LYS A 86 -3.68 -18.45 22.53
CA LYS A 86 -3.85 -17.28 21.68
C LYS A 86 -3.60 -17.60 20.22
N LEU A 87 -4.50 -17.12 19.36
CA LEU A 87 -4.38 -17.16 17.92
C LEU A 87 -4.45 -15.71 17.39
N THR A 88 -3.32 -15.20 16.83
CA THR A 88 -3.31 -13.92 16.13
C THR A 88 -3.67 -14.17 14.69
N LEU A 89 -4.65 -13.43 14.20
CA LEU A 89 -5.21 -13.55 12.86
C LEU A 89 -4.39 -12.75 11.84
N PRO A 90 -4.43 -13.09 10.54
CA PRO A 90 -3.85 -12.26 9.49
C PRO A 90 -4.40 -10.84 9.51
N ASN A 91 -3.56 -9.87 9.14
CA ASN A 91 -3.98 -8.48 9.03
C ASN A 91 -4.08 -8.04 7.57
N MET A 92 -5.32 -7.94 7.08
CA MET A 92 -5.62 -7.50 5.72
C MET A 92 -6.15 -6.06 5.66
N THR A 93 -6.19 -5.36 6.80
CA THR A 93 -6.66 -3.98 6.87
C THR A 93 -5.77 -3.06 6.03
N GLY A 94 -6.39 -2.29 5.13
CA GLY A 94 -5.67 -1.37 4.26
C GLY A 94 -4.83 -2.04 3.15
N ARG A 95 -5.01 -3.35 2.91
CA ARG A 95 -4.29 -4.11 1.90
C ARG A 95 -5.22 -4.50 0.75
N VAL A 96 -4.66 -4.54 -0.45
CA VAL A 96 -5.34 -5.05 -1.65
C VAL A 96 -4.99 -6.52 -1.79
N LEU A 97 -6.00 -7.37 -2.01
CA LEU A 97 -5.78 -8.78 -2.31
C LEU A 97 -5.33 -8.93 -3.76
N GLN A 98 -4.19 -9.55 -3.94
CA GLN A 98 -3.59 -9.81 -5.23
C GLN A 98 -3.36 -11.31 -5.41
N GLY A 99 -3.61 -11.83 -6.60
CA GLY A 99 -3.28 -13.21 -6.95
C GLY A 99 -1.76 -13.42 -6.92
N GLY A 100 -1.32 -14.56 -6.40
CA GLY A 100 0.09 -14.93 -6.31
C GLY A 100 0.24 -16.43 -6.06
N GLU A 101 1.45 -16.95 -6.20
CA GLU A 101 1.74 -18.38 -5.95
C GLU A 101 1.77 -18.73 -4.46
N ASN A 102 2.10 -17.77 -3.61
CA ASN A 102 2.23 -17.97 -2.17
C ASN A 102 1.54 -16.84 -1.41
N VAL A 103 1.04 -17.18 -0.21
CA VAL A 103 0.50 -16.19 0.72
C VAL A 103 1.64 -15.43 1.36
N LYS A 104 1.73 -14.14 1.04
CA LYS A 104 2.73 -13.23 1.60
C LYS A 104 2.26 -11.78 1.55
N SER A 105 2.78 -10.96 2.43
CA SER A 105 2.66 -9.51 2.37
C SER A 105 3.55 -8.95 1.26
N VAL A 106 3.07 -8.00 0.50
CA VAL A 106 3.85 -7.27 -0.51
C VAL A 106 3.81 -5.80 -0.14
N GLU A 107 4.98 -5.16 -0.12
CA GLU A 107 5.06 -3.74 0.13
C GLU A 107 4.62 -2.92 -1.08
N ALA A 108 4.15 -1.71 -0.81
CA ALA A 108 3.77 -0.79 -1.86
C ALA A 108 5.00 -0.36 -2.67
N GLY A 109 4.89 -0.42 -3.99
CA GLY A 109 5.88 0.10 -4.93
C GLY A 109 5.38 1.38 -5.60
N LEU A 110 6.26 2.36 -5.80
CA LEU A 110 5.98 3.57 -6.56
C LEU A 110 6.60 3.47 -7.95
N PRO A 111 5.90 3.90 -9.01
CA PRO A 111 6.53 4.09 -10.30
C PRO A 111 7.62 5.17 -10.19
N ASN A 112 8.68 5.04 -10.98
CA ASN A 112 9.73 6.05 -11.03
C ASN A 112 9.16 7.35 -11.62
N ILE A 113 9.51 8.48 -11.00
CA ILE A 113 9.15 9.81 -11.48
C ILE A 113 10.40 10.42 -12.08
N THR A 114 10.34 10.75 -13.37
CA THR A 114 11.44 11.39 -14.08
C THR A 114 11.07 12.83 -14.39
N GLY A 115 12.06 13.70 -14.30
CA GLY A 115 11.96 15.07 -14.76
C GLY A 115 13.35 15.55 -15.19
N ARG A 116 13.42 16.51 -16.09
CA ARG A 116 14.67 17.13 -16.52
C ARG A 116 14.70 18.58 -16.04
N LEU A 117 15.74 18.93 -15.32
CA LEU A 117 16.18 20.30 -15.21
C LEU A 117 17.06 20.53 -16.44
N GLY A 118 16.62 21.35 -17.37
CA GLY A 118 17.52 21.91 -18.38
C GLY A 118 18.70 22.55 -17.68
N GLU A 119 19.76 22.86 -18.40
CA GLU A 119 20.94 23.48 -17.80
C GLU A 119 20.54 24.72 -16.98
N PRO A 120 20.82 24.75 -15.66
CA PRO A 120 20.55 25.93 -14.84
C PRO A 120 21.52 27.00 -15.32
N LEU A 121 21.06 27.85 -16.22
CA LEU A 121 21.86 28.98 -16.68
C LEU A 121 21.90 30.03 -15.58
N LEU A 122 23.03 30.12 -14.93
CA LEU A 122 23.49 31.36 -14.30
C LEU A 122 23.79 32.36 -15.43
N TYR A 123 22.80 33.15 -15.78
CA TYR A 123 22.97 34.11 -16.86
C TYR A 123 23.56 35.40 -16.33
N HIS A 124 24.68 35.74 -16.92
CA HIS A 124 25.31 37.04 -16.81
C HIS A 124 24.82 37.88 -18.02
N THR A 125 23.92 38.79 -17.81
CA THR A 125 23.49 39.72 -18.85
C THR A 125 24.22 41.03 -18.70
N ASP A 126 25.03 41.36 -19.69
CA ASP A 126 25.51 42.69 -19.89
C ASP A 126 24.43 43.47 -20.67
N ASP A 127 23.82 44.45 -20.06
CA ASP A 127 22.65 45.19 -20.52
C ASP A 127 22.86 45.89 -21.91
N LYS A 128 24.09 46.03 -22.33
CA LYS A 128 24.39 46.71 -23.57
C LYS A 128 24.72 45.79 -24.76
N LYS A 129 25.01 44.53 -24.50
CA LYS A 129 25.52 43.63 -25.53
C LYS A 129 24.55 42.54 -25.99
N TYR A 130 23.60 42.23 -25.16
CA TYR A 130 22.57 41.23 -25.44
C TYR A 130 21.21 41.77 -25.04
N GLY A 131 20.74 42.77 -25.78
CA GLY A 131 19.40 43.30 -25.63
C GLY A 131 18.39 42.18 -25.73
N GLY A 132 18.01 41.67 -24.66
CA GLY A 132 17.03 40.62 -24.72
C GLY A 132 16.72 40.00 -23.39
N SER A 133 15.57 40.24 -22.99
CA SER A 133 14.62 39.48 -22.18
C SER A 133 14.62 37.94 -22.38
N GLY A 134 15.61 37.37 -23.03
CA GLY A 134 15.54 35.97 -23.48
C GLY A 134 16.08 34.93 -22.52
N SER A 135 16.84 35.33 -21.55
CA SER A 135 17.64 34.36 -20.78
C SER A 135 16.90 33.63 -19.65
N ALA A 136 15.84 34.22 -19.12
CA ALA A 136 15.03 33.54 -18.13
C ALA A 136 14.06 32.46 -18.74
N GLU A 137 13.86 32.54 -20.06
CA GLU A 137 13.01 31.61 -20.79
C GLU A 137 13.71 30.30 -21.17
N GLN A 138 15.05 30.27 -21.10
CA GLN A 138 15.81 29.09 -21.54
C GLN A 138 15.88 27.96 -20.52
N THR A 139 15.60 28.21 -19.26
CA THR A 139 15.44 27.15 -18.29
C THR A 139 13.98 26.72 -18.27
N GLN A 140 13.61 25.83 -19.16
CA GLN A 140 12.30 25.21 -19.19
C GLN A 140 12.38 23.89 -18.43
N PRO A 141 11.96 23.84 -17.17
CA PRO A 141 11.82 22.59 -16.47
C PRO A 141 10.68 21.79 -17.08
N ASP A 142 10.82 20.48 -17.11
CA ASP A 142 9.87 19.55 -17.69
C ASP A 142 9.47 18.46 -16.67
N GLY A 143 8.31 17.85 -16.90
CA GLY A 143 7.81 16.77 -16.07
C GLY A 143 7.40 17.23 -14.67
N ALA A 144 8.02 16.68 -13.63
CA ALA A 144 7.73 16.97 -12.24
C ALA A 144 8.40 18.27 -11.70
N PHE A 145 9.09 19.01 -12.54
CA PHE A 145 9.76 20.23 -12.12
C PHE A 145 9.02 21.49 -12.59
N VAL A 146 8.87 22.44 -11.70
CA VAL A 146 8.16 23.71 -11.95
C VAL A 146 9.02 24.89 -11.59
N LYS A 147 9.01 25.88 -12.46
CA LYS A 147 9.59 27.18 -12.19
C LYS A 147 8.72 27.96 -11.21
N THR A 148 9.27 28.38 -10.05
CA THR A 148 8.48 29.05 -9.01
C THR A 148 8.72 30.53 -8.89
N SER A 149 9.98 30.96 -9.07
CA SER A 149 10.32 32.38 -8.93
C SER A 149 11.55 32.69 -9.77
N THR A 150 11.60 33.90 -10.26
CA THR A 150 12.81 34.46 -10.85
C THR A 150 13.17 35.70 -10.04
N SER A 151 14.32 35.72 -9.42
CA SER A 151 14.87 36.91 -8.77
C SER A 151 16.07 37.40 -9.57
N VAL A 152 16.08 38.69 -9.80
CA VAL A 152 17.21 39.38 -10.46
C VAL A 152 18.05 40.02 -9.37
N ARG A 153 19.31 39.66 -9.30
CA ARG A 153 20.28 40.29 -8.41
C ARG A 153 21.25 41.13 -9.20
N HIS A 154 21.37 42.37 -8.81
CA HIS A 154 22.37 43.30 -9.34
C HIS A 154 23.77 42.92 -8.81
N VAL A 155 24.70 42.73 -9.69
CA VAL A 155 26.12 42.49 -9.32
C VAL A 155 26.91 43.67 -9.89
N ASN A 156 27.51 44.46 -8.98
CA ASN A 156 28.37 45.56 -9.40
C ASN A 156 29.67 45.00 -9.96
N GLY A 157 29.92 45.24 -11.23
CA GLY A 157 31.21 45.01 -11.90
C GLY A 157 31.76 46.33 -12.40
N ASP A 158 33.07 46.39 -12.60
CA ASP A 158 33.84 47.63 -12.85
C ASP A 158 33.53 48.35 -14.16
N THR A 159 32.67 47.80 -15.03
CA THR A 159 32.36 48.38 -16.36
C THR A 159 30.95 48.20 -16.86
N GLY A 160 30.02 47.79 -16.05
CA GLY A 160 28.62 47.63 -16.47
C GLY A 160 27.70 47.06 -15.38
N SER A 161 26.42 47.28 -15.53
CA SER A 161 25.42 46.68 -14.63
C SER A 161 25.16 45.23 -15.03
N ASN A 162 25.72 44.31 -14.29
CA ASN A 162 25.51 42.89 -14.49
C ASN A 162 24.34 42.37 -13.63
N TYR A 163 23.42 41.65 -14.21
CA TYR A 163 22.30 41.05 -13.50
C TYR A 163 22.45 39.54 -13.46
N MET A 164 22.34 38.97 -12.27
CA MET A 164 22.21 37.51 -12.12
C MET A 164 20.74 37.17 -11.88
N THR A 165 20.23 36.26 -12.67
CA THR A 165 18.87 35.75 -12.50
C THR A 165 18.91 34.40 -11.80
N ASN A 166 18.36 34.34 -10.61
CA ASN A 166 18.16 33.09 -9.91
C ASN A 166 16.75 32.58 -10.17
N THR A 167 16.64 31.36 -10.69
CA THR A 167 15.36 30.72 -10.92
C THR A 167 15.16 29.63 -9.87
N GLY A 168 14.12 29.77 -9.07
CA GLY A 168 13.69 28.72 -8.16
C GLY A 168 12.97 27.62 -8.93
N ILE A 169 13.30 26.38 -8.64
CA ILE A 169 12.70 25.20 -9.24
C ILE A 169 12.17 24.31 -8.13
N ASN A 170 10.88 24.02 -8.16
CA ASN A 170 10.26 23.06 -7.25
C ASN A 170 10.05 21.73 -7.96
N PHE A 171 10.16 20.67 -7.18
CA PHE A 171 9.75 19.34 -7.58
C PHE A 171 8.31 19.11 -7.09
N ASP A 172 7.41 18.80 -8.01
CA ASP A 172 6.03 18.44 -7.73
C ASP A 172 5.61 17.29 -8.64
N ALA A 173 5.59 16.09 -8.08
CA ALA A 173 5.28 14.87 -8.80
C ALA A 173 3.84 14.86 -9.36
N SER A 174 2.90 15.60 -8.75
CA SER A 174 1.50 15.65 -9.17
C SER A 174 1.32 16.28 -10.55
N ILE A 175 2.28 17.07 -11.00
CA ILE A 175 2.28 17.69 -12.34
C ILE A 175 2.58 16.65 -13.42
N SER A 176 3.49 15.72 -13.15
CA SER A 176 3.76 14.60 -14.08
C SER A 176 2.60 13.61 -14.13
N ASN A 177 1.98 13.33 -12.99
CA ASN A 177 0.86 12.42 -12.92
C ASN A 177 -0.01 12.76 -11.69
N PRO A 178 -1.31 13.05 -11.88
CA PRO A 178 -2.21 13.47 -10.81
C PRO A 178 -2.53 12.37 -9.76
N ILE A 179 -1.96 11.19 -9.90
CA ILE A 179 -2.05 10.12 -8.88
C ILE A 179 -1.20 10.46 -7.66
N TYR A 180 -0.11 11.21 -7.84
CA TYR A 180 0.76 11.64 -6.77
C TYR A 180 0.13 12.76 -5.93
N GLY A 181 0.41 12.76 -4.64
CA GLY A 181 -0.12 13.76 -3.70
C GLY A 181 -1.56 13.50 -3.19
N ARG A 182 -2.27 12.47 -3.70
CA ARG A 182 -3.62 12.12 -3.22
C ARG A 182 -3.62 11.32 -1.92
N SER A 183 -2.54 10.63 -1.61
CA SER A 183 -2.39 9.82 -0.42
C SER A 183 -0.93 9.79 0.01
N ASN A 184 -0.68 9.58 1.31
CA ASN A 184 0.67 9.35 1.84
C ASN A 184 1.19 7.94 1.54
N THR A 185 0.35 7.07 0.99
CA THR A 185 0.67 5.71 0.57
C THR A 185 0.21 5.49 -0.86
N VAL A 186 0.86 4.55 -1.57
CA VAL A 186 0.37 4.10 -2.88
C VAL A 186 -0.92 3.35 -2.68
N GLN A 187 -2.01 3.93 -3.14
CA GLN A 187 -3.32 3.33 -3.04
C GLN A 187 -4.00 3.36 -4.42
N PRO A 188 -4.28 2.18 -5.01
CA PRO A 188 -5.10 2.12 -6.20
C PRO A 188 -6.54 2.58 -5.87
N PRO A 189 -7.34 3.01 -6.86
CA PRO A 189 -8.77 3.16 -6.68
C PRO A 189 -9.34 1.85 -6.12
N ALA A 190 -9.95 1.91 -4.95
CA ALA A 190 -10.42 0.73 -4.26
C ALA A 190 -11.74 1.00 -3.52
N LEU A 191 -12.59 -0.01 -3.49
CA LEU A 191 -13.73 -0.06 -2.59
C LEU A 191 -13.32 -0.90 -1.38
N THR A 192 -13.40 -0.33 -0.19
CA THR A 192 -13.05 -1.05 1.05
C THR A 192 -14.21 -1.93 1.50
N MET A 193 -13.89 -3.17 1.84
CA MET A 193 -14.83 -4.14 2.43
C MET A 193 -14.18 -4.81 3.63
N ILE A 194 -14.97 -5.42 4.49
CA ILE A 194 -14.46 -6.18 5.65
C ILE A 194 -13.91 -7.51 5.13
N ALA A 195 -12.60 -7.73 5.29
CA ALA A 195 -11.99 -9.02 5.07
C ALA A 195 -12.34 -9.96 6.23
N GLN A 196 -12.90 -11.12 5.94
CA GLN A 196 -13.45 -12.06 6.91
C GLN A 196 -12.95 -13.47 6.62
N ILE A 197 -12.64 -14.21 7.68
CA ILE A 197 -12.15 -15.58 7.64
C ILE A 197 -13.28 -16.50 8.12
N LYS A 198 -13.57 -17.56 7.40
CA LYS A 198 -14.46 -18.64 7.82
C LYS A 198 -13.82 -19.44 8.96
N TYR A 199 -14.52 -19.66 10.07
CA TYR A 199 -14.05 -20.46 11.20
C TYR A 199 -14.92 -21.67 11.50
#